data_7d438bdc7443e48f33bff32127dfab83
#
_entry.id   7d438bdc7443e48f33bff32127dfab83
#
_cell.length_a   1.000
_cell.length_b   1.000
_cell.length_c   1.000
_cell.angle_alpha   90.00
_cell.angle_beta   90.00
_cell.angle_gamma   90.00
#
_symmetry.space_group_name_H-M   'P 1'
#
loop_
_entity.id
_entity.type
_entity.pdbx_description
1 polymer ?
#
loop_
_entity_poly.entity_id
_entity_poly.type
_entity_poly.pdbx_seq_one_letter_code
_entity_poly.pdbx_strand_id
1 'polypeptide(L)'
;CRTAIGKFGGTLANVPAAELGSIVIKEALNRANVKPEQVDHVYMGCVIQAGLGQNVARQASLKAGLPIETPAVTVNVVCGSGLNCVNMAAQMIEAGDADIVVAGGMENMDMAPFAMMKGRYGYRMGSPMGKSELVDTMVNDALWDATGYNMHMGMTAENVCTNETYQKKYGYNPI
;
A
#
# COMPACT_ATOMS: atom_id res chain seq x y z
N CYS A 1 -1.02 -7.21 14.42
CA CYS A 1 -2.30 -6.53 14.64
C CYS A 1 -2.84 -5.94 13.33
N ARG A 2 -4.12 -5.55 13.30
CA ARG A 2 -4.80 -5.09 12.11
C ARG A 2 -5.98 -4.19 12.48
N THR A 3 -6.28 -3.18 11.68
CA THR A 3 -7.57 -2.49 11.73
C THR A 3 -8.68 -3.39 11.17
N ALA A 4 -9.95 -3.02 11.37
CA ALA A 4 -11.03 -3.61 10.60
C ALA A 4 -10.78 -3.42 9.09
N ILE A 5 -11.23 -4.39 8.27
CA ILE A 5 -11.34 -4.20 6.83
C ILE A 5 -12.64 -3.41 6.60
N GLY A 6 -12.49 -2.16 6.18
CA GLY A 6 -13.64 -1.33 5.84
C GLY A 6 -14.31 -1.79 4.55
N LYS A 7 -15.63 -1.69 4.51
CA LYS A 7 -16.36 -1.77 3.24
C LYS A 7 -16.02 -0.53 2.41
N PHE A 8 -15.84 -0.69 1.10
CA PHE A 8 -15.67 0.45 0.18
C PHE A 8 -16.86 1.42 0.31
N GLY A 9 -16.58 2.71 0.48
CA GLY A 9 -17.57 3.71 0.83
C GLY A 9 -18.13 3.61 2.25
N GLY A 10 -17.51 2.82 3.13
CA GLY A 10 -17.99 2.55 4.49
C GLY A 10 -17.40 3.48 5.55
N THR A 11 -17.39 3.00 6.80
CA THR A 11 -17.02 3.80 7.99
C THR A 11 -15.56 4.28 7.99
N LEU A 12 -14.66 3.61 7.27
CA LEU A 12 -13.25 3.99 7.15
C LEU A 12 -12.94 4.84 5.91
N ALA A 13 -13.94 5.15 5.08
CA ALA A 13 -13.75 5.82 3.79
C ALA A 13 -12.95 7.13 3.87
N ASN A 14 -13.13 7.88 4.94
CA ASN A 14 -12.48 9.18 5.14
C ASN A 14 -11.30 9.14 6.13
N VAL A 15 -10.79 7.97 6.47
CA VAL A 15 -9.65 7.83 7.39
C VAL A 15 -8.36 7.70 6.57
N PRO A 16 -7.45 8.68 6.63
CA PRO A 16 -6.21 8.64 5.84
C PRO A 16 -5.38 7.39 6.13
N ALA A 17 -4.72 6.85 5.09
CA ALA A 17 -3.89 5.66 5.22
C ALA A 17 -2.82 5.79 6.32
N ALA A 18 -2.18 6.97 6.44
CA ALA A 18 -1.21 7.25 7.49
C ALA A 18 -1.82 7.17 8.91
N GLU A 19 -3.10 7.49 9.07
CA GLU A 19 -3.81 7.35 10.36
C GLU A 19 -4.05 5.88 10.68
N LEU A 20 -4.56 5.10 9.72
CA LEU A 20 -4.72 3.66 9.87
C LEU A 20 -3.38 2.98 10.22
N GLY A 21 -2.31 3.38 9.52
CA GLY A 21 -0.95 2.91 9.79
C GLY A 21 -0.48 3.24 11.21
N SER A 22 -0.74 4.46 11.67
CA SER A 22 -0.33 4.88 13.01
C SER A 22 -1.00 4.09 14.14
N ILE A 23 -2.28 3.76 13.96
CA ILE A 23 -3.05 2.96 14.92
C ILE A 23 -2.46 1.57 15.06
N VAL A 24 -2.15 0.90 13.94
CA VAL A 24 -1.59 -0.45 14.00
C VAL A 24 -0.13 -0.46 14.47
N ILE A 25 0.66 0.56 14.18
CA ILE A 25 2.01 0.69 14.72
C ILE A 25 1.96 0.81 16.25
N LYS A 26 1.15 1.73 16.79
CA LYS A 26 0.96 1.87 18.25
C LYS A 26 0.56 0.55 18.90
N GLU A 27 -0.41 -0.13 18.33
CA GLU A 27 -0.92 -1.38 18.87
C GLU A 27 0.11 -2.50 18.77
N ALA A 28 0.91 -2.56 17.70
CA ALA A 28 1.99 -3.54 17.56
C ALA A 28 3.06 -3.35 18.64
N LEU A 29 3.50 -2.12 18.87
CA LEU A 29 4.46 -1.79 19.92
C LEU A 29 3.91 -2.13 21.31
N ASN A 30 2.65 -1.80 21.57
CA ASN A 30 1.98 -2.13 22.83
C ASN A 30 1.94 -3.64 23.09
N ARG A 31 1.55 -4.44 22.12
CA ARG A 31 1.51 -5.91 22.25
C ARG A 31 2.88 -6.54 22.39
N ALA A 32 3.88 -5.98 21.74
CA ALA A 32 5.26 -6.44 21.82
C ALA A 32 5.97 -5.95 23.09
N ASN A 33 5.34 -5.08 23.89
CA ASN A 33 5.95 -4.40 25.03
C ASN A 33 7.25 -3.67 24.64
N VAL A 34 7.24 -3.04 23.45
CA VAL A 34 8.37 -2.27 22.91
C VAL A 34 8.05 -0.78 23.06
N LYS A 35 9.00 -0.03 23.56
CA LYS A 35 8.88 1.43 23.65
C LYS A 35 9.20 2.06 22.28
N PRO A 36 8.56 3.18 21.92
CA PRO A 36 8.82 3.85 20.65
C PRO A 36 10.31 4.16 20.39
N GLU A 37 11.06 4.51 21.45
CA GLU A 37 12.48 4.87 21.38
C GLU A 37 13.41 3.66 21.11
N GLN A 38 12.90 2.44 21.19
CA GLN A 38 13.65 1.22 20.90
C GLN A 38 13.56 0.79 19.44
N VAL A 39 12.74 1.47 18.65
CA VAL A 39 12.55 1.12 17.23
C VAL A 39 13.62 1.76 16.37
N ASP A 40 14.41 0.94 15.70
CA ASP A 40 15.50 1.38 14.84
C ASP A 40 15.02 1.82 13.46
N HIS A 41 13.99 1.15 12.92
CA HIS A 41 13.51 1.43 11.56
C HIS A 41 12.04 1.08 11.38
N VAL A 42 11.38 1.73 10.40
CA VAL A 42 9.99 1.46 10.00
C VAL A 42 9.89 1.21 8.51
N TYR A 43 9.35 0.06 8.12
CA TYR A 43 8.96 -0.27 6.76
C TYR A 43 7.44 -0.41 6.67
N MET A 44 6.78 0.45 5.91
CA MET A 44 5.32 0.35 5.70
C MET A 44 4.98 0.36 4.21
N GLY A 45 4.25 -0.66 3.77
CA GLY A 45 3.71 -0.74 2.43
C GLY A 45 2.57 0.25 2.22
N CYS A 46 2.59 0.96 1.10
CA CYS A 46 1.48 1.77 0.62
C CYS A 46 1.60 1.92 -0.89
N VAL A 47 0.56 1.55 -1.63
CA VAL A 47 0.57 1.51 -3.10
C VAL A 47 0.06 2.83 -3.68
N ILE A 48 -1.12 3.27 -3.28
CA ILE A 48 -1.79 4.46 -3.81
C ILE A 48 -1.39 5.66 -2.96
N GLN A 49 -0.27 6.29 -3.32
CA GLN A 49 0.32 7.37 -2.53
C GLN A 49 -0.04 8.77 -3.03
N ALA A 50 -0.67 8.88 -4.21
CA ALA A 50 -1.04 10.18 -4.77
C ALA A 50 -1.98 10.95 -3.83
N GLY A 51 -1.64 12.21 -3.55
CA GLY A 51 -2.41 13.07 -2.67
C GLY A 51 -2.24 12.83 -1.16
N LEU A 52 -1.49 11.80 -0.73
CA LEU A 52 -1.26 11.50 0.70
C LEU A 52 -0.12 12.32 1.32
N GLY A 53 0.59 13.11 0.53
CA GLY A 53 1.76 13.87 0.98
C GLY A 53 3.06 13.05 0.93
N GLN A 54 4.10 13.58 1.53
CA GLN A 54 5.43 12.97 1.50
C GLN A 54 5.48 11.74 2.41
N ASN A 55 6.15 10.70 1.94
CA ASN A 55 6.53 9.50 2.71
C ASN A 55 5.47 9.05 3.74
N VAL A 56 4.46 8.31 3.27
CA VAL A 56 3.30 7.92 4.07
C VAL A 56 3.71 7.08 5.29
N ALA A 57 4.75 6.24 5.17
CA ALA A 57 5.32 5.48 6.30
C ALA A 57 5.87 6.42 7.38
N ARG A 58 6.56 7.50 6.99
CA ARG A 58 7.06 8.51 7.91
C ARG A 58 5.93 9.21 8.65
N GLN A 59 4.87 9.58 7.94
CA GLN A 59 3.69 10.19 8.57
C GLN A 59 3.06 9.25 9.60
N ALA A 60 2.89 7.96 9.26
CA ALA A 60 2.34 6.97 10.17
C ALA A 60 3.23 6.74 11.39
N SER A 61 4.56 6.67 11.21
CA SER A 61 5.55 6.53 12.26
C SER A 61 5.46 7.67 13.29
N LEU A 62 5.52 8.92 12.83
CA LEU A 62 5.43 10.09 13.71
C LEU A 62 4.08 10.21 14.41
N LYS A 63 2.97 9.93 13.71
CA LYS A 63 1.62 9.87 14.31
C LYS A 63 1.49 8.75 15.33
N ALA A 64 2.25 7.68 15.20
CA ALA A 64 2.33 6.59 16.17
C ALA A 64 3.10 6.98 17.43
N GLY A 65 3.87 8.06 17.40
CA GLY A 65 4.66 8.55 18.51
C GLY A 65 6.11 8.07 18.52
N LEU A 66 6.61 7.54 17.38
CA LEU A 66 8.02 7.21 17.26
C LEU A 66 8.88 8.49 17.22
N PRO A 67 10.14 8.40 17.66
CA PRO A 67 11.08 9.52 17.61
C PRO A 67 11.30 10.04 16.19
N ILE A 68 11.66 11.31 16.08
CA ILE A 68 11.98 11.94 14.79
C ILE A 68 13.25 11.35 14.17
N GLU A 69 14.11 10.77 14.96
CA GLU A 69 15.34 10.12 14.57
C GLU A 69 15.10 8.75 13.89
N THR A 70 13.99 8.09 14.21
CA THR A 70 13.67 6.77 13.66
C THR A 70 13.34 6.90 12.16
N PRO A 71 14.15 6.33 11.25
CA PRO A 71 13.89 6.40 9.82
C PRO A 71 12.67 5.56 9.43
N ALA A 72 12.00 5.99 8.36
CA ALA A 72 10.84 5.28 7.85
C ALA A 72 10.85 5.26 6.31
N VAL A 73 10.50 4.12 5.73
CA VAL A 73 10.45 3.92 4.27
C VAL A 73 9.08 3.41 3.86
N THR A 74 8.50 4.06 2.86
CA THR A 74 7.27 3.59 2.21
C THR A 74 7.65 2.65 1.07
N VAL A 75 7.14 1.42 1.09
CA VAL A 75 7.46 0.36 0.12
C VAL A 75 6.27 0.18 -0.82
N ASN A 76 6.56 0.04 -2.11
CA ASN A 76 5.56 -0.31 -3.11
C ASN A 76 6.08 -1.41 -4.04
N VAL A 77 5.56 -2.61 -3.85
CA VAL A 77 5.60 -3.75 -4.77
C VAL A 77 4.16 -4.27 -4.97
N VAL A 78 3.24 -3.32 -5.16
CA VAL A 78 1.80 -3.52 -5.31
C VAL A 78 1.24 -4.33 -4.12
N CYS A 79 0.41 -5.36 -4.35
CA CYS A 79 -0.25 -6.15 -3.29
C CYS A 79 0.73 -6.88 -2.36
N GLY A 80 1.98 -7.08 -2.77
CA GLY A 80 3.04 -7.70 -1.97
C GLY A 80 3.77 -6.76 -1.00
N SER A 81 3.45 -5.46 -0.99
CA SER A 81 4.22 -4.44 -0.26
C SER A 81 4.35 -4.73 1.23
N GLY A 82 3.26 -5.09 1.90
CA GLY A 82 3.28 -5.38 3.33
C GLY A 82 4.14 -6.60 3.69
N LEU A 83 4.04 -7.68 2.92
CA LEU A 83 4.88 -8.86 3.11
C LEU A 83 6.35 -8.57 2.79
N ASN A 84 6.62 -7.77 1.76
CA ASN A 84 7.98 -7.35 1.43
C ASN A 84 8.61 -6.52 2.54
N CYS A 85 7.83 -5.68 3.23
CA CYS A 85 8.31 -4.96 4.42
C CYS A 85 8.78 -5.92 5.52
N VAL A 86 8.09 -7.03 5.74
CA VAL A 86 8.50 -8.06 6.71
C VAL A 86 9.83 -8.71 6.28
N ASN A 87 9.99 -9.04 4.99
CA ASN A 87 11.24 -9.58 4.46
C ASN A 87 12.41 -8.59 4.63
N MET A 88 12.18 -7.32 4.31
CA MET A 88 13.20 -6.27 4.46
C MET A 88 13.60 -6.08 5.93
N ALA A 89 12.64 -6.13 6.84
CA ALA A 89 12.90 -6.04 8.28
C ALA A 89 13.75 -7.23 8.77
N ALA A 90 13.40 -8.44 8.36
CA ALA A 90 14.17 -9.65 8.71
C ALA A 90 15.61 -9.55 8.18
N GLN A 91 15.78 -9.15 6.93
CA GLN A 91 17.11 -8.97 6.32
C GLN A 91 17.94 -7.90 7.05
N MET A 92 17.33 -6.79 7.48
CA MET A 92 18.02 -5.73 8.20
C MET A 92 18.50 -6.21 9.58
N ILE A 93 17.68 -6.99 10.28
CA ILE A 93 18.03 -7.59 11.57
C ILE A 93 19.13 -8.66 11.40
N GLU A 94 18.99 -9.53 10.40
CA GLU A 94 20.01 -10.56 10.10
C GLU A 94 21.36 -9.96 9.70
N ALA A 95 21.36 -8.80 9.02
CA ALA A 95 22.58 -8.07 8.68
C ALA A 95 23.24 -7.39 9.90
N GLY A 96 22.54 -7.28 11.00
CA GLY A 96 23.02 -6.59 12.21
C GLY A 96 22.89 -5.07 12.16
N ASP A 97 22.11 -4.53 11.22
CA ASP A 97 21.89 -3.09 11.06
C ASP A 97 20.77 -2.55 11.97
N ALA A 98 19.95 -3.43 12.55
CA ALA A 98 18.87 -3.09 13.47
C ALA A 98 18.56 -4.28 14.40
N ASP A 99 18.04 -3.96 15.59
CA ASP A 99 17.54 -4.94 16.56
C ASP A 99 16.00 -5.01 16.51
N ILE A 100 15.32 -3.88 16.36
CA ILE A 100 13.86 -3.78 16.39
C ILE A 100 13.36 -2.98 15.19
N VAL A 101 12.60 -3.62 14.32
CA VAL A 101 12.03 -3.00 13.11
C VAL A 101 10.51 -3.15 13.10
N VAL A 102 9.81 -2.08 12.82
CA VAL A 102 8.36 -2.12 12.54
C VAL A 102 8.15 -2.39 11.06
N ALA A 103 7.40 -3.45 10.75
CA ALA A 103 7.05 -3.81 9.38
C ALA A 103 5.56 -4.03 9.22
N GLY A 104 4.98 -3.50 8.16
CA GLY A 104 3.54 -3.64 7.89
C GLY A 104 3.10 -2.97 6.60
N GLY A 105 1.84 -2.57 6.55
CA GLY A 105 1.28 -1.86 5.43
C GLY A 105 -0.01 -1.12 5.81
N MET A 106 -0.41 -0.21 4.97
CA MET A 106 -1.61 0.61 5.12
C MET A 106 -2.13 1.01 3.75
N GLU A 107 -3.44 1.03 3.59
CA GLU A 107 -4.07 1.47 2.36
C GLU A 107 -5.49 1.97 2.66
N ASN A 108 -5.90 3.05 2.03
CA ASN A 108 -7.30 3.43 1.95
C ASN A 108 -7.66 3.70 0.48
N MET A 109 -8.31 2.75 -0.14
CA MET A 109 -8.67 2.81 -1.55
C MET A 109 -9.81 3.81 -1.83
N ASP A 110 -10.66 4.09 -0.84
CA ASP A 110 -11.71 5.13 -0.96
C ASP A 110 -11.14 6.52 -1.19
N MET A 111 -9.92 6.78 -0.72
CA MET A 111 -9.26 8.08 -0.84
C MET A 111 -8.35 8.17 -2.06
N ALA A 112 -8.32 7.17 -2.93
CA ALA A 112 -7.55 7.21 -4.16
C ALA A 112 -8.05 8.35 -5.06
N PRO A 113 -7.20 9.30 -5.47
CA PRO A 113 -7.62 10.42 -6.29
C PRO A 113 -7.78 10.02 -7.75
N PHE A 114 -8.54 10.82 -8.49
CA PHE A 114 -8.48 10.81 -9.94
C PHE A 114 -7.38 11.74 -10.42
N ALA A 115 -6.52 11.28 -11.32
CA ALA A 115 -5.41 12.05 -11.87
C ALA A 115 -5.75 12.64 -13.21
N MET A 116 -5.45 13.92 -13.37
CA MET A 116 -5.52 14.63 -14.64
C MET A 116 -4.13 14.62 -15.30
N MET A 117 -3.85 13.62 -16.14
CA MET A 117 -2.50 13.28 -16.62
C MET A 117 -1.77 14.43 -17.34
N LYS A 118 -2.48 15.28 -18.05
CA LYS A 118 -1.90 16.43 -18.79
C LYS A 118 -2.13 17.77 -18.08
N GLY A 119 -2.65 17.76 -16.85
CA GLY A 119 -3.06 18.97 -16.14
C GLY A 119 -1.93 19.97 -15.87
N ARG A 120 -0.67 19.51 -15.72
CA ARG A 120 0.49 20.36 -15.41
C ARG A 120 0.75 21.43 -16.46
N TYR A 121 0.51 21.13 -17.72
CA TYR A 121 0.72 22.06 -18.83
C TYR A 121 -0.56 22.76 -19.28
N GLY A 122 -1.68 22.48 -18.64
CA GLY A 122 -3.01 23.00 -18.98
C GLY A 122 -3.65 22.30 -20.18
N TYR A 123 -4.97 22.38 -20.23
CA TYR A 123 -5.74 21.90 -21.37
C TYR A 123 -5.93 23.07 -22.36
N ARG A 124 -4.96 23.26 -23.24
CA ARG A 124 -4.97 24.32 -24.26
C ARG A 124 -5.29 23.75 -25.63
N MET A 125 -5.56 24.64 -26.60
CA MET A 125 -5.57 24.29 -28.02
C MET A 125 -4.26 23.56 -28.38
N GLY A 126 -4.36 22.32 -28.90
CA GLY A 126 -3.23 21.42 -29.09
C GLY A 126 -3.23 20.21 -28.14
N SER A 127 -3.96 20.26 -27.04
CA SER A 127 -4.44 19.07 -26.31
C SER A 127 -5.50 18.35 -27.14
N PRO A 128 -5.79 17.04 -26.95
CA PRO A 128 -6.84 16.39 -27.72
C PRO A 128 -8.13 17.21 -27.68
N MET A 129 -8.53 17.72 -28.85
CA MET A 129 -9.74 18.52 -28.93
C MET A 129 -10.94 17.67 -28.55
N GLY A 130 -11.81 18.17 -27.69
CA GLY A 130 -13.12 17.60 -27.38
C GLY A 130 -13.17 16.58 -26.24
N LYS A 131 -12.04 15.99 -25.75
CA LYS A 131 -12.05 15.04 -24.64
C LYS A 131 -10.84 15.23 -23.74
N SER A 132 -11.09 15.23 -22.43
CA SER A 132 -10.06 15.17 -21.39
C SER A 132 -10.38 13.98 -20.49
N GLU A 133 -9.37 13.19 -20.17
CA GLU A 133 -9.53 12.00 -19.34
C GLU A 133 -9.09 12.28 -17.93
N LEU A 134 -9.88 11.80 -16.97
CA LEU A 134 -9.49 11.60 -15.58
C LEU A 134 -9.20 10.12 -15.40
N VAL A 135 -8.05 9.81 -14.84
CA VAL A 135 -7.61 8.44 -14.59
C VAL A 135 -7.85 8.11 -13.12
N ASP A 136 -8.62 7.09 -12.85
CA ASP A 136 -8.78 6.53 -11.51
C ASP A 136 -7.49 5.84 -11.09
N THR A 137 -6.76 6.42 -10.12
CA THR A 137 -5.48 5.88 -9.67
C THR A 137 -5.63 4.58 -8.90
N MET A 138 -6.79 4.30 -8.30
CA MET A 138 -7.05 3.00 -7.68
C MET A 138 -7.01 1.88 -8.72
N VAL A 139 -7.63 2.10 -9.87
CA VAL A 139 -7.67 1.11 -10.95
C VAL A 139 -6.35 1.08 -11.69
N ASN A 140 -5.89 2.25 -12.17
CA ASN A 140 -4.72 2.34 -13.05
C ASN A 140 -3.41 1.94 -12.38
N ASP A 141 -3.20 2.37 -11.13
CA ASP A 141 -1.90 2.22 -10.45
C ASP A 141 -1.84 0.98 -9.53
N ALA A 142 -3.00 0.37 -9.23
CA ALA A 142 -3.05 -0.76 -8.31
C ALA A 142 -3.75 -2.01 -8.85
N LEU A 143 -4.84 -1.89 -9.62
CA LEU A 143 -5.70 -3.02 -9.96
C LEU A 143 -5.60 -3.47 -11.42
N TRP A 144 -5.10 -2.62 -12.31
CA TRP A 144 -4.95 -2.94 -13.73
C TRP A 144 -3.55 -3.48 -14.02
N ASP A 145 -3.48 -4.54 -14.83
CA ASP A 145 -2.19 -5.12 -15.21
C ASP A 145 -1.37 -4.15 -16.08
N ALA A 146 -0.17 -3.85 -15.62
CA ALA A 146 0.78 -2.99 -16.31
C ALA A 146 1.77 -3.75 -17.22
N THR A 147 1.68 -5.11 -17.24
CA THR A 147 2.70 -5.96 -17.88
C THR A 147 2.31 -6.44 -19.27
N GLY A 148 1.13 -6.06 -19.75
CA GLY A 148 0.67 -6.32 -21.12
C GLY A 148 -0.49 -7.29 -21.28
N TYR A 149 -0.95 -7.93 -20.21
CA TYR A 149 -2.16 -8.77 -20.27
C TYR A 149 -3.45 -7.93 -20.34
N ASN A 150 -3.36 -6.63 -20.06
CA ASN A 150 -4.43 -5.66 -20.21
C ASN A 150 -5.74 -6.09 -19.52
N MET A 151 -5.66 -6.51 -18.28
CA MET A 151 -6.79 -7.02 -17.50
C MET A 151 -6.75 -6.54 -16.04
N HIS A 152 -7.91 -6.52 -15.42
CA HIS A 152 -8.05 -6.25 -13.98
C HIS A 152 -7.57 -7.45 -13.16
N MET A 153 -6.98 -7.22 -11.96
CA MET A 153 -6.48 -8.28 -11.09
C MET A 153 -7.55 -9.31 -10.69
N GLY A 154 -8.82 -8.92 -10.63
CA GLY A 154 -9.94 -9.84 -10.46
C GLY A 154 -10.03 -10.87 -11.60
N MET A 155 -9.85 -10.46 -12.85
CA MET A 155 -9.81 -11.38 -13.99
C MET A 155 -8.58 -12.28 -13.95
N THR A 156 -7.45 -11.79 -13.45
CA THR A 156 -6.26 -12.61 -13.23
C THR A 156 -6.56 -13.74 -12.22
N ALA A 157 -7.26 -13.43 -11.13
CA ALA A 157 -7.68 -14.41 -10.14
C ALA A 157 -8.63 -15.46 -10.74
N GLU A 158 -9.63 -15.03 -11.53
CA GLU A 158 -10.53 -15.94 -12.25
C GLU A 158 -9.78 -16.85 -13.22
N ASN A 159 -8.81 -16.30 -13.96
CA ASN A 159 -7.98 -17.08 -14.87
C ASN A 159 -7.14 -18.14 -14.12
N VAL A 160 -6.64 -17.83 -12.92
CA VAL A 160 -5.95 -18.81 -12.08
C VAL A 160 -6.91 -19.92 -11.65
N CYS A 161 -8.12 -19.56 -11.24
CA CYS A 161 -9.15 -20.51 -10.79
C CYS A 161 -9.61 -21.46 -11.92
N THR A 162 -9.70 -20.97 -13.16
CA THR A 162 -10.17 -21.73 -14.31
C THR A 162 -9.07 -22.49 -15.06
N ASN A 163 -7.80 -22.22 -14.77
CA ASN A 163 -6.67 -22.85 -15.45
C ASN A 163 -6.45 -24.29 -14.96
N GLU A 164 -6.74 -25.28 -15.80
CA GLU A 164 -6.60 -26.70 -15.50
C GLU A 164 -5.18 -27.11 -15.05
N THR A 165 -4.14 -26.45 -15.56
CA THR A 165 -2.75 -26.72 -15.20
C THR A 165 -2.51 -26.35 -13.72
N TYR A 166 -3.01 -25.19 -13.28
CA TYR A 166 -2.92 -24.79 -11.88
C TYR A 166 -3.77 -25.66 -10.97
N GLN A 167 -4.98 -26.01 -11.40
CA GLN A 167 -5.86 -26.92 -10.65
C GLN A 167 -5.18 -28.28 -10.42
N LYS A 168 -4.59 -28.87 -11.46
CA LYS A 168 -3.90 -30.16 -11.36
C LYS A 168 -2.62 -30.09 -10.53
N LYS A 169 -1.83 -29.02 -10.68
CA LYS A 169 -0.53 -28.88 -10.03
C LYS A 169 -0.63 -28.54 -8.54
N TYR A 170 -1.61 -27.75 -8.13
CA TYR A 170 -1.74 -27.22 -6.78
C TYR A 170 -2.99 -27.68 -6.03
N GLY A 171 -3.77 -28.58 -6.61
CA GLY A 171 -5.03 -29.06 -6.01
C GLY A 171 -6.07 -27.96 -5.85
N TYR A 172 -6.02 -26.94 -6.66
CA TYR A 172 -6.92 -25.80 -6.60
C TYR A 172 -8.30 -26.23 -7.09
N ASN A 173 -9.29 -26.14 -6.24
CA ASN A 173 -10.67 -26.42 -6.62
C ASN A 173 -11.41 -25.08 -6.67
N PRO A 174 -11.90 -24.65 -7.84
CA PRO A 174 -12.69 -23.42 -7.90
C PRO A 174 -13.96 -23.57 -7.04
N ILE A 175 -14.22 -22.54 -6.27
CA ILE A 175 -15.43 -22.46 -5.43
C ILE A 175 -16.66 -22.22 -6.33
#